data_7c92d87b5b6ad6ee180d19682a387d5a
#
_entry.id   7c92d87b5b6ad6ee180d19682a387d5a
#
_cell.length_a   1.000
_cell.length_b   1.000
_cell.length_c   1.000
_cell.angle_alpha   90.00
_cell.angle_beta   90.00
_cell.angle_gamma   90.00
#
_symmetry.space_group_name_H-M   'P 1'
#
loop_
_entity.id
_entity.type
_entity.pdbx_description
1 polymer ?
#
loop_
_entity_poly.entity_id
_entity_poly.type
_entity_poly.pdbx_seq_one_letter_code
_entity_poly.pdbx_strand_id
1 'polypeptide(L)'
;MKKRICFVLILCISLFVFSPVHAQQRKSVAVVLSGGGAKGVAHIGALKVIEEAGIPIDYIVGTSMGSIIGGLYSIGYTPHQLDSMVNHQNWPLLLSDRISWEDQTMTERQNSETYVLSVPLKKNLKANVFGGVIKGQNLANLFSELTVGYHDSINFNKLPIPFACVSENIVNGDEVVFHNGVLATAMRASMAIPGVFTPVRLGDKILVDGGMKNNFPTNIARAMGADVIIGVDVQNDLRTADELNNLSEIFNQIINLTGQTRYEENIKLATVYIKVDVKGYSAASFNIPALDTLVNRGEEAAREQWTALQKLKKEIGLPENYVARVMVRSVHCGLRKTFLLRISLLTASRIVTRNGSCIAVT
;
A
#
# COMPACT_ATOMS: atom_id res chain seq x y z
N MET A 1 57.88 39.40 1.51
CA MET A 1 57.21 38.88 0.30
C MET A 1 56.82 37.39 0.40
N LYS A 2 57.72 36.46 0.73
CA LYS A 2 57.46 35.01 0.76
C LYS A 2 56.25 34.59 1.66
N LYS A 3 56.07 35.18 2.85
CA LYS A 3 54.91 34.87 3.75
C LYS A 3 53.56 35.27 3.18
N ARG A 4 53.47 36.39 2.41
CA ARG A 4 52.24 36.84 1.78
C ARG A 4 51.84 35.97 0.58
N ILE A 5 52.82 35.44 -0.15
CA ILE A 5 52.59 34.52 -1.27
C ILE A 5 52.09 33.14 -0.74
N CYS A 6 52.68 32.64 0.36
CA CYS A 6 52.14 31.43 1.01
C CYS A 6 50.71 31.58 1.48
N PHE A 7 50.34 32.70 2.07
CA PHE A 7 49.00 32.93 2.55
C PHE A 7 47.95 33.00 1.41
N VAL A 8 48.32 33.62 0.28
CA VAL A 8 47.45 33.67 -0.91
C VAL A 8 47.35 32.29 -1.55
N LEU A 9 48.40 31.49 -1.58
CA LEU A 9 48.38 30.12 -2.10
C LEU A 9 47.49 29.20 -1.23
N ILE A 10 47.58 29.33 0.10
CA ILE A 10 46.71 28.56 1.03
C ILE A 10 45.27 28.97 0.89
N LEU A 11 45.00 30.29 0.72
CA LEU A 11 43.62 30.79 0.50
C LEU A 11 43.06 30.33 -0.83
N CYS A 12 43.85 30.29 -1.91
CA CYS A 12 43.41 29.76 -3.19
C CYS A 12 43.17 28.25 -3.15
N ILE A 13 44.00 27.49 -2.43
CA ILE A 13 43.80 26.04 -2.25
C ILE A 13 42.54 25.76 -1.42
N SER A 14 42.27 26.56 -0.37
CA SER A 14 41.04 26.40 0.43
C SER A 14 39.78 26.73 -0.37
N LEU A 15 39.83 27.67 -1.31
CA LEU A 15 38.68 27.99 -2.20
C LEU A 15 38.42 26.87 -3.22
N PHE A 16 39.45 26.13 -3.65
CA PHE A 16 39.29 24.97 -4.54
C PHE A 16 38.76 23.73 -3.81
N VAL A 17 39.04 23.56 -2.52
CA VAL A 17 38.57 22.40 -1.72
C VAL A 17 37.08 22.55 -1.34
N PHE A 18 36.54 23.78 -1.34
CA PHE A 18 35.11 24.06 -1.09
C PHE A 18 34.27 24.19 -2.37
N SER A 19 34.71 23.64 -3.50
CA SER A 19 33.78 23.43 -4.61
C SER A 19 32.68 22.50 -4.11
N PRO A 20 31.39 22.96 -4.05
CA PRO A 20 30.33 22.05 -3.68
C PRO A 20 30.35 20.90 -4.69
N VAL A 21 30.72 19.71 -4.25
CA VAL A 21 30.47 18.51 -5.01
C VAL A 21 28.95 18.46 -5.17
N HIS A 22 28.45 18.95 -6.29
CA HIS A 22 27.08 18.70 -6.69
C HIS A 22 26.99 17.19 -6.89
N ALA A 23 26.63 16.49 -5.81
CA ALA A 23 26.22 15.12 -5.94
C ALA A 23 25.08 15.15 -6.95
N GLN A 24 25.32 14.59 -8.13
CA GLN A 24 24.29 14.52 -9.17
C GLN A 24 23.11 13.78 -8.55
N GLN A 25 22.06 14.56 -8.25
CA GLN A 25 20.90 14.03 -7.56
C GLN A 25 20.26 13.03 -8.51
N ARG A 26 20.27 11.73 -8.13
CA ARG A 26 19.62 10.70 -8.94
C ARG A 26 18.15 11.01 -9.13
N LYS A 27 17.60 10.55 -10.22
CA LYS A 27 16.16 10.63 -10.42
C LYS A 27 15.40 9.87 -9.33
N SER A 28 14.34 10.48 -8.82
CA SER A 28 13.46 9.89 -7.83
C SER A 28 12.50 8.89 -8.48
N VAL A 29 12.26 7.76 -7.81
CA VAL A 29 11.43 6.66 -8.31
C VAL A 29 10.20 6.50 -7.44
N ALA A 30 9.02 6.52 -8.05
CA ALA A 30 7.77 6.13 -7.40
C ALA A 30 7.31 4.74 -7.85
N VAL A 31 6.72 3.99 -6.93
CA VAL A 31 5.94 2.80 -7.25
C VAL A 31 4.47 3.12 -7.03
N VAL A 32 3.66 2.84 -8.05
CA VAL A 32 2.21 3.05 -8.03
C VAL A 32 1.50 1.71 -8.11
N LEU A 33 0.59 1.47 -7.17
CA LEU A 33 -0.12 0.21 -7.00
C LEU A 33 -1.63 0.44 -7.19
N SER A 34 -2.21 -0.17 -8.21
CA SER A 34 -3.64 -0.02 -8.51
C SER A 34 -4.53 -0.71 -7.48
N GLY A 35 -5.82 -0.35 -7.46
CA GLY A 35 -6.83 -1.10 -6.75
C GLY A 35 -7.23 -2.38 -7.50
N GLY A 36 -7.76 -3.36 -6.76
CA GLY A 36 -8.19 -4.64 -7.37
C GLY A 36 -8.76 -5.68 -6.43
N GLY A 37 -9.00 -5.35 -5.15
CA GLY A 37 -9.43 -6.32 -4.13
C GLY A 37 -8.40 -7.45 -4.00
N ALA A 38 -8.83 -8.72 -3.96
CA ALA A 38 -7.94 -9.88 -3.84
C ALA A 38 -6.83 -9.90 -4.91
N LYS A 39 -7.11 -9.43 -6.13
CA LYS A 39 -6.13 -9.35 -7.21
C LYS A 39 -4.92 -8.49 -6.86
N GLY A 40 -5.12 -7.50 -5.98
CA GLY A 40 -4.06 -6.58 -5.54
C GLY A 40 -2.93 -7.26 -4.75
N VAL A 41 -3.08 -8.50 -4.27
CA VAL A 41 -1.97 -9.22 -3.65
C VAL A 41 -0.83 -9.50 -4.65
N ALA A 42 -1.12 -9.46 -5.95
CA ALA A 42 -0.11 -9.57 -7.00
C ALA A 42 0.95 -8.45 -6.94
N HIS A 43 0.62 -7.30 -6.35
CA HIS A 43 1.60 -6.23 -6.08
C HIS A 43 2.78 -6.72 -5.25
N ILE A 44 2.57 -7.69 -4.36
CA ILE A 44 3.63 -8.30 -3.54
C ILE A 44 4.68 -8.97 -4.44
N GLY A 45 4.23 -9.76 -5.41
CA GLY A 45 5.13 -10.40 -6.39
C GLY A 45 5.92 -9.39 -7.21
N ALA A 46 5.25 -8.33 -7.68
CA ALA A 46 5.93 -7.27 -8.42
C ALA A 46 6.96 -6.52 -7.56
N LEU A 47 6.65 -6.24 -6.28
CA LEU A 47 7.59 -5.61 -5.35
C LEU A 47 8.83 -6.48 -5.10
N LYS A 48 8.69 -7.83 -5.02
CA LYS A 48 9.84 -8.76 -4.92
C LYS A 48 10.83 -8.52 -6.06
N VAL A 49 10.33 -8.44 -7.29
CA VAL A 49 11.17 -8.26 -8.50
C VAL A 49 11.77 -6.86 -8.58
N ILE A 50 11.03 -5.82 -8.18
CA ILE A 50 11.53 -4.44 -8.14
C ILE A 50 12.69 -4.31 -7.12
N GLU A 51 12.57 -4.95 -5.94
CA GLU A 51 13.66 -5.02 -4.96
C GLU A 51 14.86 -5.81 -5.51
N GLU A 52 14.63 -6.97 -6.12
CA GLU A 52 15.67 -7.81 -6.75
C GLU A 52 16.43 -7.04 -7.84
N ALA A 53 15.72 -6.22 -8.63
CA ALA A 53 16.33 -5.34 -9.61
C ALA A 53 17.25 -4.27 -8.97
N GLY A 54 17.13 -4.06 -7.66
CA GLY A 54 17.91 -3.10 -6.89
C GLY A 54 17.53 -1.65 -7.17
N ILE A 55 16.27 -1.39 -7.46
CA ILE A 55 15.75 -0.04 -7.71
C ILE A 55 15.32 0.57 -6.36
N PRO A 56 15.86 1.72 -5.95
CA PRO A 56 15.41 2.42 -4.75
C PRO A 56 14.03 3.03 -4.99
N ILE A 57 13.13 2.86 -4.02
CA ILE A 57 11.77 3.41 -4.07
C ILE A 57 11.74 4.64 -3.16
N ASP A 58 11.43 5.81 -3.74
CA ASP A 58 11.36 7.09 -3.02
C ASP A 58 9.96 7.48 -2.63
N TYR A 59 8.95 7.00 -3.38
CA TYR A 59 7.55 7.27 -3.12
C TYR A 59 6.72 6.02 -3.41
N ILE A 60 5.65 5.85 -2.64
CA ILE A 60 4.63 4.83 -2.91
C ILE A 60 3.27 5.51 -2.94
N VAL A 61 2.48 5.18 -3.97
CA VAL A 61 1.10 5.64 -4.08
C VAL A 61 0.21 4.45 -4.39
N GLY A 62 -0.92 4.35 -3.71
CA GLY A 62 -1.81 3.22 -3.90
C GLY A 62 -3.28 3.55 -3.78
N THR A 63 -4.11 2.72 -4.41
CA THR A 63 -5.57 2.76 -4.28
C THR A 63 -6.07 1.40 -3.80
N SER A 64 -7.06 1.37 -2.89
CA SER A 64 -7.69 0.14 -2.40
C SER A 64 -6.66 -0.88 -1.87
N MET A 65 -6.60 -2.11 -2.39
CA MET A 65 -5.58 -3.09 -2.00
C MET A 65 -4.15 -2.57 -2.24
N GLY A 66 -3.92 -1.79 -3.30
CA GLY A 66 -2.63 -1.14 -3.52
C GLY A 66 -2.25 -0.16 -2.41
N SER A 67 -3.24 0.48 -1.75
CA SER A 67 -2.99 1.34 -0.59
C SER A 67 -2.61 0.53 0.66
N ILE A 68 -3.14 -0.68 0.81
CA ILE A 68 -2.82 -1.58 1.92
C ILE A 68 -1.39 -2.12 1.76
N ILE A 69 -1.09 -2.72 0.63
CA ILE A 69 0.24 -3.26 0.34
C ILE A 69 1.29 -2.15 0.36
N GLY A 70 1.02 -1.03 -0.33
CA GLY A 70 1.92 0.12 -0.39
C GLY A 70 2.12 0.80 0.96
N GLY A 71 1.05 0.97 1.75
CA GLY A 71 1.11 1.56 3.08
C GLY A 71 1.92 0.71 4.07
N LEU A 72 1.73 -0.60 4.07
CA LEU A 72 2.53 -1.51 4.91
C LEU A 72 3.99 -1.56 4.45
N TYR A 73 4.23 -1.62 3.14
CA TYR A 73 5.59 -1.57 2.60
C TYR A 73 6.28 -0.24 2.95
N SER A 74 5.56 0.89 2.93
CA SER A 74 6.12 2.22 3.22
C SER A 74 6.61 2.37 4.66
N ILE A 75 6.08 1.58 5.60
CA ILE A 75 6.49 1.55 7.00
C ILE A 75 7.53 0.46 7.32
N GLY A 76 7.98 -0.30 6.31
CA GLY A 76 9.12 -1.22 6.41
C GLY A 76 8.80 -2.71 6.33
N TYR A 77 7.55 -3.11 6.04
CA TYR A 77 7.27 -4.52 5.74
C TYR A 77 7.92 -4.92 4.42
N THR A 78 8.66 -6.01 4.42
CA THR A 78 9.24 -6.57 3.19
C THR A 78 8.18 -7.31 2.37
N PRO A 79 8.37 -7.48 1.05
CA PRO A 79 7.45 -8.27 0.23
C PRO A 79 7.27 -9.70 0.74
N HIS A 80 8.32 -10.33 1.29
CA HIS A 80 8.24 -11.66 1.90
C HIS A 80 7.37 -11.69 3.17
N GLN A 81 7.44 -10.64 4.00
CA GLN A 81 6.58 -10.53 5.17
C GLN A 81 5.12 -10.30 4.77
N LEU A 82 4.88 -9.47 3.74
CA LEU A 82 3.54 -9.24 3.20
C LEU A 82 2.94 -10.52 2.61
N ASP A 83 3.72 -11.31 1.87
CA ASP A 83 3.32 -12.60 1.32
C ASP A 83 2.95 -13.59 2.44
N SER A 84 3.82 -13.72 3.42
CA SER A 84 3.54 -14.56 4.60
C SER A 84 2.27 -14.11 5.33
N MET A 85 2.08 -12.79 5.54
CA MET A 85 0.88 -12.27 6.19
C MET A 85 -0.40 -12.61 5.42
N VAL A 86 -0.41 -12.41 4.12
CA VAL A 86 -1.58 -12.67 3.27
C VAL A 86 -1.99 -14.15 3.34
N ASN A 87 -1.03 -15.06 3.38
CA ASN A 87 -1.25 -16.51 3.40
C ASN A 87 -1.66 -17.05 4.77
N HIS A 88 -1.43 -16.31 5.85
CA HIS A 88 -1.79 -16.75 7.21
C HIS A 88 -3.06 -16.08 7.76
N GLN A 89 -3.78 -15.28 6.95
CA GLN A 89 -5.01 -14.63 7.39
C GLN A 89 -6.24 -15.52 7.28
N ASN A 90 -7.14 -15.41 8.25
CA ASN A 90 -8.50 -15.95 8.14
C ASN A 90 -9.38 -14.96 7.36
N TRP A 91 -9.27 -14.99 6.03
CA TRP A 91 -10.00 -14.07 5.16
C TRP A 91 -11.52 -14.10 5.34
N PRO A 92 -12.17 -15.26 5.50
CA PRO A 92 -13.62 -15.32 5.79
C PRO A 92 -14.01 -14.55 7.06
N LEU A 93 -13.17 -14.56 8.09
CA LEU A 93 -13.40 -13.80 9.32
C LEU A 93 -13.13 -12.30 9.08
N LEU A 94 -12.00 -11.96 8.47
CA LEU A 94 -11.60 -10.56 8.22
C LEU A 94 -12.60 -9.82 7.32
N LEU A 95 -13.14 -10.51 6.32
CA LEU A 95 -14.14 -9.98 5.38
C LEU A 95 -15.58 -10.17 5.89
N SER A 96 -15.76 -10.25 7.20
CA SER A 96 -17.06 -10.34 7.86
C SER A 96 -17.09 -9.46 9.12
N ASP A 97 -18.26 -9.27 9.69
CA ASP A 97 -18.43 -8.65 11.01
C ASP A 97 -18.55 -9.68 12.14
N ARG A 98 -18.13 -10.93 11.88
CA ARG A 98 -18.19 -11.99 12.87
C ARG A 98 -17.09 -11.79 13.91
N ILE A 99 -17.42 -12.11 15.15
CA ILE A 99 -16.45 -12.20 16.24
C ILE A 99 -15.81 -13.59 16.18
N SER A 100 -14.50 -13.68 16.43
CA SER A 100 -13.81 -14.95 16.53
C SER A 100 -14.50 -15.84 17.55
N TRP A 101 -14.57 -17.14 17.29
CA TRP A 101 -15.15 -18.09 18.23
C TRP A 101 -14.51 -18.01 19.64
N GLU A 102 -13.22 -17.74 19.68
CA GLU A 102 -12.45 -17.61 20.93
C GLU A 102 -12.90 -16.39 21.76
N ASP A 103 -13.29 -15.31 21.11
CA ASP A 103 -13.68 -14.04 21.71
C ASP A 103 -15.19 -13.93 22.00
N GLN A 104 -16.00 -14.92 21.57
CA GLN A 104 -17.44 -14.95 21.81
C GLN A 104 -17.77 -15.35 23.24
N THR A 105 -18.74 -14.62 23.83
CA THR A 105 -19.35 -15.04 25.10
C THR A 105 -20.14 -16.33 24.91
N MET A 106 -20.41 -17.07 26.00
CA MET A 106 -21.20 -18.31 25.95
C MET A 106 -22.59 -18.08 25.33
N THR A 107 -23.23 -16.95 25.62
CA THR A 107 -24.54 -16.59 25.05
C THR A 107 -24.44 -16.31 23.54
N GLU A 108 -23.39 -15.64 23.09
CA GLU A 108 -23.17 -15.37 21.67
C GLU A 108 -22.91 -16.65 20.90
N ARG A 109 -22.11 -17.58 21.46
CA ARG A 109 -21.87 -18.93 20.87
C ARG A 109 -23.17 -19.68 20.72
N GLN A 110 -23.98 -19.75 21.77
CA GLN A 110 -25.28 -20.44 21.78
C GLN A 110 -26.25 -19.84 20.75
N ASN A 111 -26.30 -18.50 20.64
CA ASN A 111 -27.12 -17.82 19.64
C ASN A 111 -26.63 -18.09 18.22
N SER A 112 -25.31 -18.11 17.98
CA SER A 112 -24.74 -18.38 16.65
C SER A 112 -24.98 -19.81 16.17
N GLU A 113 -25.12 -20.78 17.09
CA GLU A 113 -25.47 -22.16 16.79
C GLU A 113 -26.97 -22.34 16.56
N THR A 114 -27.80 -21.48 17.18
CA THR A 114 -29.26 -21.61 17.12
C THR A 114 -29.87 -20.86 15.93
N TYR A 115 -29.30 -19.73 15.54
CA TYR A 115 -29.85 -18.85 14.50
C TYR A 115 -28.90 -18.66 13.32
N VAL A 116 -29.37 -19.04 12.13
CA VAL A 116 -28.63 -18.86 10.85
C VAL A 116 -28.56 -17.38 10.48
N LEU A 117 -29.57 -16.58 10.87
CA LEU A 117 -29.64 -15.15 10.61
C LEU A 117 -30.29 -14.43 11.79
N SER A 118 -29.56 -13.49 12.40
CA SER A 118 -30.12 -12.58 13.39
C SER A 118 -30.12 -11.16 12.83
N VAL A 119 -31.32 -10.59 12.67
CA VAL A 119 -31.51 -9.19 12.27
C VAL A 119 -31.82 -8.36 13.51
N PRO A 120 -30.96 -7.42 13.92
CA PRO A 120 -31.24 -6.56 15.06
C PRO A 120 -32.40 -5.61 14.73
N LEU A 121 -33.58 -5.85 15.28
CA LEU A 121 -34.71 -4.96 15.19
C LEU A 121 -34.49 -3.73 16.09
N LYS A 122 -33.88 -2.69 15.54
CA LYS A 122 -33.82 -1.38 16.20
C LYS A 122 -35.11 -0.61 15.94
N LYS A 123 -35.65 0.02 16.99
CA LYS A 123 -36.90 0.80 16.99
C LYS A 123 -36.90 1.98 15.99
N ASN A 124 -35.78 2.36 15.42
CA ASN A 124 -35.61 3.38 14.39
C ASN A 124 -35.00 2.79 13.13
N LEU A 125 -35.79 2.30 12.22
CA LEU A 125 -35.40 1.77 10.90
C LEU A 125 -34.70 2.79 9.97
N LYS A 126 -34.65 4.08 10.34
CA LYS A 126 -34.10 5.16 9.49
C LYS A 126 -32.58 5.21 9.42
N ALA A 127 -31.87 4.42 10.20
CA ALA A 127 -30.45 4.73 10.41
C ALA A 127 -29.42 3.95 9.58
N ASN A 128 -29.73 2.81 8.95
CA ASN A 128 -28.63 1.95 8.48
C ASN A 128 -28.83 1.19 7.16
N VAL A 129 -29.73 1.61 6.27
CA VAL A 129 -29.91 0.93 4.97
C VAL A 129 -28.83 1.33 3.95
N PHE A 130 -28.07 2.39 4.20
CA PHE A 130 -27.05 2.89 3.28
C PHE A 130 -25.60 2.60 3.71
N GLY A 131 -25.38 1.83 4.76
CA GLY A 131 -24.06 1.31 5.11
C GLY A 131 -23.81 -0.01 4.37
N GLY A 132 -22.59 -0.25 3.89
CA GLY A 132 -22.22 -1.54 3.30
C GLY A 132 -22.62 -2.73 4.19
N VAL A 133 -22.72 -3.90 3.60
CA VAL A 133 -23.12 -5.15 4.29
C VAL A 133 -22.14 -5.47 5.44
N ILE A 134 -20.87 -5.11 5.28
CA ILE A 134 -19.77 -5.39 6.22
C ILE A 134 -19.29 -4.05 6.83
N LYS A 135 -19.29 -3.93 8.16
CA LYS A 135 -18.73 -2.76 8.86
C LYS A 135 -17.21 -2.67 8.68
N GLY A 136 -16.55 -3.83 8.55
CA GLY A 136 -15.11 -3.95 8.35
C GLY A 136 -14.29 -3.67 9.61
N GLN A 137 -14.85 -3.94 10.78
CA GLN A 137 -14.16 -3.75 12.06
C GLN A 137 -12.96 -4.69 12.18
N ASN A 138 -13.07 -5.94 11.72
CA ASN A 138 -11.97 -6.91 11.77
C ASN A 138 -10.78 -6.44 10.93
N LEU A 139 -11.01 -5.85 9.76
CA LEU A 139 -9.94 -5.25 8.95
C LEU A 139 -9.36 -3.99 9.59
N ALA A 140 -10.20 -3.15 10.20
CA ALA A 140 -9.72 -1.96 10.91
C ALA A 140 -8.83 -2.33 12.10
N ASN A 141 -9.19 -3.39 12.85
CA ASN A 141 -8.37 -3.92 13.93
C ASN A 141 -7.04 -4.46 13.41
N LEU A 142 -7.05 -5.26 12.34
CA LEU A 142 -5.84 -5.77 11.69
C LEU A 142 -4.93 -4.62 11.25
N PHE A 143 -5.47 -3.60 10.56
CA PHE A 143 -4.64 -2.46 10.14
C PHE A 143 -4.06 -1.69 11.33
N SER A 144 -4.83 -1.52 12.40
CA SER A 144 -4.33 -0.87 13.62
C SER A 144 -3.22 -1.67 14.27
N GLU A 145 -3.32 -3.00 14.30
CA GLU A 145 -2.28 -3.90 14.79
C GLU A 145 -1.01 -3.83 13.93
N LEU A 146 -1.16 -3.92 12.61
CA LEU A 146 -0.04 -3.89 11.66
C LEU A 146 0.65 -2.52 11.61
N THR A 147 -0.02 -1.45 12.02
CA THR A 147 0.51 -0.08 12.03
C THR A 147 0.68 0.48 13.44
N VAL A 148 0.87 -0.38 14.45
CA VAL A 148 0.92 0.03 15.86
C VAL A 148 1.97 1.11 16.16
N GLY A 149 3.09 1.14 15.46
CA GLY A 149 4.11 2.19 15.56
C GLY A 149 3.72 3.53 14.90
N TYR A 150 2.58 3.58 14.19
CA TYR A 150 2.10 4.72 13.39
C TYR A 150 0.62 5.00 13.66
N HIS A 151 0.16 4.79 14.91
CA HIS A 151 -1.25 4.92 15.31
C HIS A 151 -1.71 6.37 15.49
N ASP A 152 -0.78 7.32 15.61
CA ASP A 152 -1.09 8.75 15.69
C ASP A 152 -1.40 9.34 14.30
N SER A 153 -1.95 10.56 14.31
CA SER A 153 -2.06 11.36 13.09
C SER A 153 -0.68 11.87 12.69
N ILE A 154 -0.15 11.36 11.59
CA ILE A 154 1.21 11.62 11.11
C ILE A 154 1.20 12.18 9.68
N ASN A 155 2.29 12.82 9.29
CA ASN A 155 2.54 13.19 7.90
C ASN A 155 3.19 12.00 7.17
N PHE A 156 2.50 11.46 6.16
CA PHE A 156 2.95 10.29 5.41
C PHE A 156 4.20 10.56 4.55
N ASN A 157 4.52 11.83 4.28
CA ASN A 157 5.80 12.19 3.65
C ASN A 157 7.01 11.97 4.59
N LYS A 158 6.77 11.73 5.89
CA LYS A 158 7.80 11.43 6.88
C LYS A 158 7.93 9.95 7.21
N LEU A 159 7.17 9.10 6.55
CA LEU A 159 7.33 7.65 6.64
C LEU A 159 8.71 7.24 6.08
N PRO A 160 9.22 6.05 6.43
CA PRO A 160 10.46 5.51 5.84
C PRO A 160 10.50 5.62 4.32
N ILE A 161 9.38 5.32 3.66
CA ILE A 161 9.13 5.67 2.26
C ILE A 161 7.87 6.56 2.24
N PRO A 162 7.95 7.81 1.74
CA PRO A 162 6.83 8.71 1.55
C PRO A 162 5.66 8.02 0.83
N PHE A 163 4.47 8.18 1.40
CA PHE A 163 3.29 7.44 0.97
C PHE A 163 2.09 8.36 0.73
N ALA A 164 1.25 7.99 -0.23
CA ALA A 164 -0.09 8.56 -0.41
C ALA A 164 -1.07 7.46 -0.82
N CYS A 165 -2.33 7.62 -0.43
CA CYS A 165 -3.40 6.76 -0.93
C CYS A 165 -4.66 7.57 -1.26
N VAL A 166 -5.47 6.99 -2.13
CA VAL A 166 -6.63 7.65 -2.73
C VAL A 166 -7.92 7.07 -2.19
N SER A 167 -8.85 7.95 -1.84
CA SER A 167 -10.26 7.67 -1.58
C SER A 167 -11.14 8.63 -2.38
N GLU A 168 -12.44 8.40 -2.40
CA GLU A 168 -13.42 9.31 -2.97
C GLU A 168 -14.40 9.78 -1.88
N ASN A 169 -14.71 11.08 -1.87
CA ASN A 169 -15.77 11.63 -1.03
C ASN A 169 -17.10 11.59 -1.78
N ILE A 170 -17.99 10.68 -1.42
CA ILE A 170 -19.29 10.52 -2.12
C ILE A 170 -20.28 11.66 -1.88
N VAL A 171 -19.96 12.63 -1.00
CA VAL A 171 -20.82 13.80 -0.79
C VAL A 171 -20.76 14.74 -1.99
N ASN A 172 -19.58 14.88 -2.61
CA ASN A 172 -19.34 15.81 -3.72
C ASN A 172 -18.60 15.19 -4.91
N GLY A 173 -18.20 13.92 -4.83
CA GLY A 173 -17.47 13.20 -5.87
C GLY A 173 -16.00 13.61 -5.98
N ASP A 174 -15.42 14.30 -4.98
CA ASP A 174 -14.03 14.72 -5.00
C ASP A 174 -13.09 13.56 -4.69
N GLU A 175 -11.94 13.57 -5.37
CA GLU A 175 -10.80 12.76 -5.01
C GLU A 175 -10.19 13.24 -3.69
N VAL A 176 -10.00 12.33 -2.76
CA VAL A 176 -9.34 12.60 -1.49
C VAL A 176 -8.03 11.85 -1.43
N VAL A 177 -6.92 12.59 -1.53
CA VAL A 177 -5.58 12.04 -1.41
C VAL A 177 -5.09 12.21 0.02
N PHE A 178 -4.80 11.10 0.68
CA PHE A 178 -4.23 11.10 2.02
C PHE A 178 -2.71 11.24 1.95
N HIS A 179 -2.20 12.36 2.46
CA HIS A 179 -0.78 12.61 2.74
C HIS A 179 -0.50 12.73 4.24
N ASN A 180 -1.53 12.63 5.06
CA ASN A 180 -1.45 12.70 6.52
C ASN A 180 -2.68 12.05 7.15
N GLY A 181 -2.64 11.85 8.47
CA GLY A 181 -3.70 11.25 9.26
C GLY A 181 -3.27 9.95 9.91
N VAL A 182 -4.22 9.17 10.38
CA VAL A 182 -3.98 7.81 10.91
C VAL A 182 -3.88 6.84 9.74
N LEU A 183 -2.73 6.18 9.60
CA LEU A 183 -2.43 5.33 8.44
C LEU A 183 -3.47 4.21 8.26
N ALA A 184 -3.83 3.52 9.35
CA ALA A 184 -4.87 2.48 9.33
C ALA A 184 -6.22 3.01 8.80
N THR A 185 -6.60 4.23 9.20
CA THR A 185 -7.86 4.87 8.76
C THR A 185 -7.79 5.24 7.27
N ALA A 186 -6.66 5.75 6.80
CA ALA A 186 -6.47 6.10 5.39
C ALA A 186 -6.57 4.85 4.48
N MET A 187 -5.89 3.75 4.85
CA MET A 187 -6.00 2.46 4.16
C MET A 187 -7.43 1.92 4.19
N ARG A 188 -8.11 1.99 5.36
CA ARG A 188 -9.49 1.53 5.51
C ARG A 188 -10.46 2.35 4.66
N ALA A 189 -10.25 3.67 4.53
CA ALA A 189 -11.05 4.54 3.67
C ALA A 189 -10.84 4.21 2.20
N SER A 190 -9.57 4.04 1.78
CA SER A 190 -9.19 3.73 0.41
C SER A 190 -9.77 2.41 -0.12
N MET A 191 -10.09 1.45 0.78
CA MET A 191 -10.64 0.15 0.41
C MET A 191 -12.16 0.01 0.67
N ALA A 192 -12.84 1.07 1.04
CA ALA A 192 -14.27 1.03 1.40
C ALA A 192 -15.17 0.90 0.18
N ILE A 193 -15.20 -0.26 -0.47
CA ILE A 193 -15.99 -0.55 -1.67
C ILE A 193 -17.49 -0.34 -1.35
N PRO A 194 -18.19 0.59 -2.05
CA PRO A 194 -19.61 0.83 -1.85
C PRO A 194 -20.42 -0.44 -2.01
N GLY A 195 -21.41 -0.63 -1.13
CA GLY A 195 -22.26 -1.83 -1.12
C GLY A 195 -21.63 -3.04 -0.43
N VAL A 196 -20.30 -3.13 -0.34
CA VAL A 196 -19.59 -4.18 0.39
C VAL A 196 -19.22 -3.71 1.79
N PHE A 197 -18.42 -2.66 1.89
CA PHE A 197 -17.98 -2.11 3.16
C PHE A 197 -18.70 -0.80 3.53
N THR A 198 -18.93 -0.60 4.82
CA THR A 198 -19.43 0.68 5.32
C THR A 198 -18.40 1.78 5.01
N PRO A 199 -18.86 2.92 4.42
CA PRO A 199 -18.01 4.08 4.18
C PRO A 199 -17.37 4.62 5.46
N VAL A 200 -16.18 5.21 5.34
CA VAL A 200 -15.49 5.83 6.46
C VAL A 200 -15.92 7.30 6.57
N ARG A 201 -16.41 7.68 7.75
CA ARG A 201 -16.76 9.08 8.05
C ARG A 201 -15.58 9.79 8.67
N LEU A 202 -15.17 10.90 8.06
CA LEU A 202 -14.07 11.73 8.54
C LEU A 202 -14.47 13.20 8.48
N GLY A 203 -14.90 13.76 9.61
CA GLY A 203 -15.52 15.08 9.66
C GLY A 203 -16.82 15.12 8.84
N ASP A 204 -16.87 16.03 7.88
CA ASP A 204 -17.98 16.23 6.93
C ASP A 204 -17.92 15.30 5.70
N LYS A 205 -16.83 14.52 5.56
CA LYS A 205 -16.61 13.63 4.41
C LYS A 205 -17.16 12.23 4.68
N ILE A 206 -17.70 11.64 3.65
CA ILE A 206 -18.10 10.23 3.60
C ILE A 206 -17.23 9.56 2.53
N LEU A 207 -16.24 8.79 2.99
CA LEU A 207 -15.18 8.27 2.16
C LEU A 207 -15.43 6.83 1.75
N VAL A 208 -15.25 6.56 0.47
CA VAL A 208 -15.34 5.24 -0.15
C VAL A 208 -14.06 4.91 -0.91
N ASP A 209 -14.00 3.71 -1.49
CA ASP A 209 -12.87 3.24 -2.29
C ASP A 209 -12.50 4.25 -3.39
N GLY A 210 -11.22 4.56 -3.46
CA GLY A 210 -10.69 5.51 -4.44
C GLY A 210 -10.71 5.00 -5.88
N GLY A 211 -10.94 3.71 -6.09
CA GLY A 211 -10.94 3.08 -7.40
C GLY A 211 -11.99 3.62 -8.35
N MET A 212 -13.09 4.17 -7.83
CA MET A 212 -14.12 4.82 -8.65
C MET A 212 -13.63 6.13 -9.27
N LYS A 213 -12.67 6.82 -8.64
CA LYS A 213 -12.17 8.12 -9.09
C LYS A 213 -10.79 8.04 -9.73
N ASN A 214 -9.90 7.28 -9.12
CA ASN A 214 -8.50 7.17 -9.55
C ASN A 214 -7.91 5.83 -9.10
N ASN A 215 -8.14 4.81 -9.89
CA ASN A 215 -7.73 3.45 -9.54
C ASN A 215 -6.24 3.16 -9.82
N PHE A 216 -5.56 4.00 -10.62
CA PHE A 216 -4.14 3.87 -10.95
C PHE A 216 -3.45 5.24 -10.82
N PRO A 217 -3.11 5.69 -9.58
CA PRO A 217 -2.84 7.09 -9.27
C PRO A 217 -1.41 7.55 -9.60
N THR A 218 -0.94 7.36 -10.84
CA THR A 218 0.39 7.81 -11.31
C THR A 218 0.51 9.33 -11.36
N ASN A 219 -0.59 10.03 -11.61
CA ASN A 219 -0.65 11.49 -11.53
C ASN A 219 -0.32 12.00 -10.13
N ILE A 220 -0.74 11.29 -9.07
CA ILE A 220 -0.42 11.66 -7.68
C ILE A 220 1.07 11.42 -7.40
N ALA A 221 1.64 10.31 -7.87
CA ALA A 221 3.08 10.06 -7.76
C ALA A 221 3.90 11.17 -8.47
N ARG A 222 3.45 11.62 -9.64
CA ARG A 222 4.07 12.74 -10.34
C ARG A 222 3.96 14.04 -9.54
N ALA A 223 2.81 14.32 -8.94
CA ALA A 223 2.58 15.50 -8.09
C ALA A 223 3.43 15.46 -6.80
N MET A 224 3.77 14.28 -6.27
CA MET A 224 4.69 14.12 -5.15
C MET A 224 6.16 14.40 -5.53
N GLY A 225 6.48 14.58 -6.80
CA GLY A 225 7.81 14.91 -7.29
C GLY A 225 8.59 13.71 -7.86
N ALA A 226 7.92 12.61 -8.20
CA ALA A 226 8.58 11.48 -8.82
C ALA A 226 9.05 11.80 -10.26
N ASP A 227 10.33 11.59 -10.54
CA ASP A 227 10.90 11.72 -11.90
C ASP A 227 10.56 10.50 -12.75
N VAL A 228 10.44 9.33 -12.11
CA VAL A 228 10.22 8.04 -12.73
C VAL A 228 9.10 7.33 -11.99
N ILE A 229 8.23 6.66 -12.72
CA ILE A 229 7.09 5.94 -12.16
C ILE A 229 7.10 4.49 -12.67
N ILE A 230 7.17 3.54 -11.74
CA ILE A 230 6.90 2.13 -11.98
C ILE A 230 5.46 1.88 -11.55
N GLY A 231 4.58 1.61 -12.49
CA GLY A 231 3.18 1.35 -12.22
C GLY A 231 2.86 -0.14 -12.30
N VAL A 232 2.28 -0.70 -11.23
CA VAL A 232 1.80 -2.09 -11.19
C VAL A 232 0.29 -2.07 -11.22
N ASP A 233 -0.28 -2.67 -12.26
CA ASP A 233 -1.70 -2.66 -12.53
C ASP A 233 -2.30 -4.06 -12.51
N VAL A 234 -3.33 -4.24 -11.68
CA VAL A 234 -4.07 -5.48 -11.49
C VAL A 234 -5.55 -5.36 -11.90
N GLN A 235 -5.88 -4.33 -12.67
CA GLN A 235 -7.24 -4.15 -13.18
C GLN A 235 -7.51 -5.14 -14.32
N ASN A 236 -8.74 -5.62 -14.41
CA ASN A 236 -9.21 -6.32 -15.59
C ASN A 236 -9.46 -5.31 -16.72
N ASP A 237 -9.34 -5.76 -17.94
CA ASP A 237 -9.86 -5.04 -19.08
C ASP A 237 -11.39 -4.93 -18.98
N LEU A 238 -11.98 -4.03 -19.76
CA LEU A 238 -13.43 -3.91 -19.84
C LEU A 238 -14.03 -5.24 -20.31
N ARG A 239 -15.10 -5.65 -19.66
CA ARG A 239 -15.80 -6.90 -19.96
C ARG A 239 -16.65 -6.77 -21.21
N THR A 240 -16.77 -7.86 -21.93
CA THR A 240 -17.72 -8.01 -23.03
C THR A 240 -19.14 -8.21 -22.52
N ALA A 241 -20.15 -8.08 -23.41
CA ALA A 241 -21.55 -8.27 -23.06
C ALA A 241 -21.81 -9.67 -22.46
N ASP A 242 -21.13 -10.69 -22.96
CA ASP A 242 -21.28 -12.09 -22.51
C ASP A 242 -20.68 -12.36 -21.12
N GLU A 243 -19.84 -11.45 -20.61
CA GLU A 243 -19.20 -11.56 -19.29
C GLU A 243 -19.96 -10.75 -18.21
N LEU A 244 -21.02 -10.02 -18.57
CA LEU A 244 -21.82 -9.19 -17.67
C LEU A 244 -23.08 -9.94 -17.19
N ASN A 245 -22.87 -11.06 -16.50
CA ASN A 245 -23.94 -12.00 -16.16
C ASN A 245 -24.54 -11.80 -14.76
N ASN A 246 -23.92 -10.95 -13.92
CA ASN A 246 -24.43 -10.69 -12.58
C ASN A 246 -24.24 -9.23 -12.16
N LEU A 247 -24.98 -8.83 -11.12
CA LEU A 247 -24.99 -7.45 -10.62
C LEU A 247 -23.60 -6.95 -10.19
N SER A 248 -22.76 -7.81 -9.63
CA SER A 248 -21.39 -7.47 -9.20
C SER A 248 -20.49 -7.16 -10.41
N GLU A 249 -20.64 -7.89 -11.50
CA GLU A 249 -19.90 -7.67 -12.74
C GLU A 249 -20.33 -6.38 -13.44
N ILE A 250 -21.63 -6.13 -13.48
CA ILE A 250 -22.18 -4.88 -14.02
C ILE A 250 -21.71 -3.68 -13.18
N PHE A 251 -21.72 -3.78 -11.86
CA PHE A 251 -21.26 -2.72 -10.97
C PHE A 251 -19.76 -2.43 -11.15
N ASN A 252 -18.92 -3.47 -11.21
CA ASN A 252 -17.50 -3.31 -11.47
C ASN A 252 -17.24 -2.68 -12.85
N GLN A 253 -18.01 -3.06 -13.86
CA GLN A 253 -17.90 -2.46 -15.20
C GLN A 253 -18.23 -0.96 -15.17
N ILE A 254 -19.29 -0.56 -14.44
CA ILE A 254 -19.66 0.86 -14.30
C ILE A 254 -18.51 1.64 -13.63
N ILE A 255 -17.92 1.08 -12.58
CA ILE A 255 -16.76 1.69 -11.89
C ILE A 255 -15.61 1.88 -12.87
N ASN A 256 -15.25 0.83 -13.63
CA ASN A 256 -14.16 0.88 -14.58
C ASN A 256 -14.42 1.91 -15.69
N LEU A 257 -15.63 1.96 -16.23
CA LEU A 257 -16.03 2.95 -17.25
C LEU A 257 -15.97 4.38 -16.72
N THR A 258 -16.40 4.62 -15.48
CA THR A 258 -16.39 5.96 -14.86
C THR A 258 -14.96 6.51 -14.74
N GLY A 259 -14.00 5.66 -14.43
CA GLY A 259 -12.58 6.02 -14.29
C GLY A 259 -11.74 5.94 -15.56
N GLN A 260 -12.30 5.48 -16.68
CA GLN A 260 -11.54 5.06 -17.87
C GLN A 260 -10.63 6.15 -18.46
N THR A 261 -11.14 7.35 -18.67
CA THR A 261 -10.35 8.45 -19.25
C THR A 261 -9.12 8.77 -18.39
N ARG A 262 -9.30 8.89 -17.09
CA ARG A 262 -8.20 9.15 -16.15
C ARG A 262 -7.21 7.99 -16.10
N TYR A 263 -7.70 6.77 -16.16
CA TYR A 263 -6.86 5.59 -16.18
C TYR A 263 -5.95 5.55 -17.42
N GLU A 264 -6.47 5.86 -18.60
CA GLU A 264 -5.69 5.93 -19.84
C GLU A 264 -4.63 7.05 -19.80
N GLU A 265 -4.96 8.19 -19.22
CA GLU A 265 -3.99 9.27 -18.99
C GLU A 265 -2.89 8.84 -18.01
N ASN A 266 -3.27 8.15 -16.95
CA ASN A 266 -2.35 7.71 -15.91
C ASN A 266 -1.41 6.61 -16.39
N ILE A 267 -1.83 5.69 -17.25
CA ILE A 267 -0.94 4.70 -17.88
C ILE A 267 0.22 5.39 -18.62
N LYS A 268 -0.06 6.49 -19.33
CA LYS A 268 0.95 7.23 -20.11
C LYS A 268 2.02 7.89 -19.24
N LEU A 269 1.74 8.12 -17.96
CA LEU A 269 2.69 8.69 -17.00
C LEU A 269 3.66 7.64 -16.44
N ALA A 270 3.36 6.35 -16.56
CA ALA A 270 4.22 5.28 -16.10
C ALA A 270 5.43 5.13 -17.04
N THR A 271 6.62 5.17 -16.46
CA THR A 271 7.90 4.92 -17.17
C THR A 271 8.08 3.43 -17.43
N VAL A 272 7.75 2.60 -16.44
CA VAL A 272 7.65 1.14 -16.56
C VAL A 272 6.23 0.75 -16.15
N TYR A 273 5.51 0.12 -17.04
CA TYR A 273 4.14 -0.33 -16.80
C TYR A 273 4.12 -1.86 -16.70
N ILE A 274 3.73 -2.36 -15.53
CA ILE A 274 3.63 -3.79 -15.23
C ILE A 274 2.15 -4.13 -15.18
N LYS A 275 1.61 -4.72 -16.22
CA LYS A 275 0.23 -5.24 -16.28
C LYS A 275 0.23 -6.69 -15.85
N VAL A 276 -0.45 -7.00 -14.76
CA VAL A 276 -0.56 -8.37 -14.26
C VAL A 276 -1.77 -9.04 -14.92
N ASP A 277 -1.58 -10.26 -15.43
CA ASP A 277 -2.70 -11.09 -15.88
C ASP A 277 -3.49 -11.61 -14.68
N VAL A 278 -4.67 -11.07 -14.49
CA VAL A 278 -5.58 -11.43 -13.39
C VAL A 278 -6.83 -12.18 -13.88
N LYS A 279 -6.80 -12.71 -15.12
CA LYS A 279 -7.90 -13.49 -15.69
C LYS A 279 -8.24 -14.68 -14.82
N GLY A 280 -9.54 -14.94 -14.65
CA GLY A 280 -10.05 -16.02 -13.82
C GLY A 280 -10.21 -15.64 -12.33
N TYR A 281 -9.77 -14.44 -11.92
CA TYR A 281 -9.89 -13.96 -10.54
C TYR A 281 -10.73 -12.70 -10.44
N SER A 282 -11.50 -12.60 -9.36
CA SER A 282 -12.31 -11.44 -9.01
C SER A 282 -11.71 -10.69 -7.81
N ALA A 283 -12.26 -9.51 -7.51
CA ALA A 283 -11.91 -8.76 -6.31
C ALA A 283 -12.23 -9.51 -5.00
N ALA A 284 -13.07 -10.56 -5.06
CA ALA A 284 -13.47 -11.38 -3.91
C ALA A 284 -12.73 -12.72 -3.81
N SER A 285 -11.72 -12.99 -4.64
CA SER A 285 -11.00 -14.27 -4.68
C SER A 285 -10.01 -14.43 -3.52
N PHE A 286 -10.50 -14.25 -2.28
CA PHE A 286 -9.72 -14.36 -1.04
C PHE A 286 -9.66 -15.81 -0.55
N ASN A 287 -9.01 -16.70 -1.30
CA ASN A 287 -8.64 -18.04 -0.86
C ASN A 287 -7.15 -18.28 -1.12
N ILE A 288 -6.49 -19.06 -0.28
CA ILE A 288 -5.03 -19.21 -0.30
C ILE A 288 -4.50 -19.62 -1.68
N PRO A 289 -5.05 -20.64 -2.40
CA PRO A 289 -4.54 -21.01 -3.73
C PRO A 289 -4.65 -19.87 -4.76
N ALA A 290 -5.72 -19.05 -4.68
CA ALA A 290 -5.87 -17.91 -5.56
C ALA A 290 -4.85 -16.80 -5.23
N LEU A 291 -4.62 -16.55 -3.95
CA LEU A 291 -3.68 -15.53 -3.49
C LEU A 291 -2.24 -15.88 -3.87
N ASP A 292 -1.82 -17.14 -3.66
CA ASP A 292 -0.51 -17.64 -4.10
C ASP A 292 -0.32 -17.50 -5.61
N THR A 293 -1.33 -17.88 -6.40
CA THR A 293 -1.27 -17.73 -7.87
C THR A 293 -1.17 -16.27 -8.27
N LEU A 294 -1.90 -15.37 -7.62
CA LEU A 294 -1.87 -13.95 -7.93
C LEU A 294 -0.51 -13.33 -7.58
N VAL A 295 0.10 -13.70 -6.45
CA VAL A 295 1.46 -13.25 -6.10
C VAL A 295 2.45 -13.70 -7.17
N ASN A 296 2.40 -14.98 -7.59
CA ASN A 296 3.28 -15.51 -8.63
C ASN A 296 3.08 -14.80 -9.97
N ARG A 297 1.84 -14.55 -10.41
CA ARG A 297 1.56 -13.77 -11.62
C ARG A 297 2.10 -12.34 -11.55
N GLY A 298 2.05 -11.72 -10.37
CA GLY A 298 2.67 -10.41 -10.13
C GLY A 298 4.19 -10.44 -10.30
N GLU A 299 4.82 -11.52 -9.82
CA GLU A 299 6.25 -11.75 -9.99
C GLU A 299 6.60 -11.99 -11.47
N GLU A 300 5.85 -12.85 -12.16
CA GLU A 300 6.03 -13.14 -13.59
C GLU A 300 5.90 -11.86 -14.45
N ALA A 301 4.82 -11.08 -14.26
CA ALA A 301 4.60 -9.84 -15.01
C ALA A 301 5.74 -8.81 -14.79
N ALA A 302 6.26 -8.73 -13.57
CA ALA A 302 7.40 -7.85 -13.29
C ALA A 302 8.71 -8.39 -13.89
N ARG A 303 8.91 -9.71 -13.92
CA ARG A 303 10.07 -10.34 -14.59
C ARG A 303 10.05 -10.14 -16.10
N GLU A 304 8.90 -10.12 -16.74
CA GLU A 304 8.76 -9.74 -18.16
C GLU A 304 9.31 -8.33 -18.41
N GLN A 305 9.18 -7.43 -17.43
CA GLN A 305 9.72 -6.07 -17.49
C GLN A 305 11.18 -5.95 -17.00
N TRP A 306 11.87 -7.06 -16.73
CA TRP A 306 13.23 -7.07 -16.18
C TRP A 306 14.21 -6.19 -16.96
N THR A 307 14.20 -6.30 -18.30
CA THR A 307 15.07 -5.49 -19.15
C THR A 307 14.77 -3.99 -19.03
N ALA A 308 13.48 -3.62 -18.93
CA ALA A 308 13.07 -2.24 -18.74
C ALA A 308 13.51 -1.72 -17.34
N LEU A 309 13.39 -2.55 -16.30
CA LEU A 309 13.84 -2.22 -14.95
C LEU A 309 15.37 -2.04 -14.89
N GLN A 310 16.15 -2.91 -15.53
CA GLN A 310 17.60 -2.77 -15.59
C GLN A 310 18.03 -1.53 -16.39
N LYS A 311 17.35 -1.21 -17.49
CA LYS A 311 17.56 0.03 -18.25
C LYS A 311 17.26 1.24 -17.36
N LEU A 312 16.13 1.22 -16.65
CA LEU A 312 15.76 2.27 -15.72
C LEU A 312 16.83 2.48 -14.64
N LYS A 313 17.36 1.39 -14.06
CA LYS A 313 18.43 1.45 -13.07
C LYS A 313 19.67 2.25 -13.56
N LYS A 314 20.03 2.07 -14.83
CA LYS A 314 21.12 2.84 -15.46
C LYS A 314 20.72 4.31 -15.67
N GLU A 315 19.50 4.56 -16.10
CA GLU A 315 19.00 5.92 -16.38
C GLU A 315 18.85 6.79 -15.12
N ILE A 316 18.58 6.19 -13.96
CA ILE A 316 18.54 6.89 -12.67
C ILE A 316 19.94 7.11 -12.07
N GLY A 317 21.00 6.61 -12.72
CA GLY A 317 22.38 6.84 -12.32
C GLY A 317 22.87 5.87 -11.24
N LEU A 318 22.29 4.67 -11.15
CA LEU A 318 22.75 3.63 -10.24
C LEU A 318 23.74 2.69 -10.93
N PRO A 319 24.83 2.29 -10.27
CA PRO A 319 25.75 1.28 -10.77
C PRO A 319 25.06 -0.09 -10.89
N GLU A 320 25.51 -0.94 -11.82
CA GLU A 320 24.92 -2.26 -12.07
C GLU A 320 24.88 -3.17 -10.82
N ASN A 321 25.88 -3.04 -9.96
CA ASN A 321 26.00 -3.80 -8.71
C ASN A 321 25.35 -3.11 -7.50
N TYR A 322 24.57 -2.03 -7.72
CA TYR A 322 23.87 -1.38 -6.63
C TYR A 322 22.74 -2.29 -6.11
N VAL A 323 22.78 -2.57 -4.83
CA VAL A 323 21.69 -3.24 -4.11
C VAL A 323 21.00 -2.18 -3.25
N ALA A 324 19.72 -1.97 -3.48
CA ALA A 324 18.94 -1.05 -2.67
C ALA A 324 18.91 -1.56 -1.21
N ARG A 325 19.49 -0.78 -0.29
CA ARG A 325 19.34 -1.04 1.13
C ARG A 325 18.13 -0.29 1.62
N VAL A 326 17.15 -1.00 2.15
CA VAL A 326 16.07 -0.38 2.92
C VAL A 326 16.71 0.22 4.17
N MET A 327 16.94 1.53 4.16
CA MET A 327 17.42 2.24 5.34
C MET A 327 16.23 2.40 6.29
N VAL A 328 16.08 1.49 7.23
CA VAL A 328 15.20 1.69 8.38
C VAL A 328 15.79 2.83 9.21
N ARG A 329 15.32 4.06 8.99
CA ARG A 329 15.54 5.14 9.94
C ARG A 329 14.86 4.72 11.25
N SER A 330 15.62 4.72 12.35
CA SER A 330 15.25 4.28 13.69
C SER A 330 13.75 4.33 13.99
N VAL A 331 13.14 3.16 14.18
CA VAL A 331 11.79 3.05 14.72
C VAL A 331 11.87 3.42 16.20
N HIS A 332 11.20 4.49 16.63
CA HIS A 332 11.02 4.78 18.05
C HIS A 332 10.06 3.74 18.62
N CYS A 333 10.63 2.68 19.21
CA CYS A 333 9.86 1.62 19.84
C CYS A 333 9.53 2.02 21.29
N GLY A 334 8.32 2.59 21.47
CA GLY A 334 7.75 2.84 22.81
C GLY A 334 7.15 1.60 23.48
N LEU A 335 7.44 0.40 23.01
CA LEU A 335 6.84 -0.85 23.47
C LEU A 335 7.42 -1.35 24.80
N ARG A 336 6.55 -1.65 25.75
CA ARG A 336 6.91 -2.32 27.00
C ARG A 336 7.48 -3.72 26.71
N LYS A 337 8.47 -4.16 27.52
CA LYS A 337 9.26 -5.40 27.39
C LYS A 337 8.48 -6.69 27.07
N THR A 338 7.20 -6.77 27.40
CA THR A 338 6.35 -7.96 27.20
C THR A 338 5.97 -8.22 25.73
N PHE A 339 6.01 -7.21 24.85
CA PHE A 339 5.64 -7.37 23.44
C PHE A 339 6.82 -7.82 22.57
N LEU A 340 8.05 -7.48 22.99
CA LEU A 340 9.28 -7.86 22.26
C LEU A 340 9.52 -9.39 22.23
N LEU A 341 9.01 -10.13 23.22
CA LEU A 341 9.17 -11.58 23.27
C LEU A 341 8.32 -12.33 22.21
N ARG A 342 7.21 -11.76 21.75
CA ARG A 342 6.38 -12.38 20.70
C ARG A 342 6.91 -12.10 19.29
N ILE A 343 7.54 -10.94 19.07
CA ILE A 343 8.14 -10.61 17.77
C ILE A 343 9.42 -11.40 17.52
N SER A 344 10.22 -11.67 18.57
CA SER A 344 11.48 -12.44 18.45
C SER A 344 11.29 -13.92 18.13
N LEU A 345 10.08 -14.47 18.27
CA LEU A 345 9.74 -15.84 17.88
C LEU A 345 9.36 -15.97 16.38
N LEU A 346 9.09 -14.84 15.70
CA LEU A 346 8.67 -14.82 14.31
C LEU A 346 9.77 -14.36 13.33
N THR A 347 10.86 -13.78 13.84
CA THR A 347 11.99 -13.37 13.01
C THR A 347 13.31 -13.67 13.70
N ALA A 348 14.15 -14.50 13.06
CA ALA A 348 15.50 -14.87 13.54
C ALA A 348 16.51 -13.72 13.38
N SER A 349 16.11 -12.46 13.44
CA SER A 349 16.97 -11.29 13.38
C SER A 349 17.23 -10.75 14.78
N ARG A 350 18.51 -10.58 15.14
CA ARG A 350 18.92 -10.03 16.43
C ARG A 350 18.54 -8.55 16.53
N ILE A 351 17.72 -8.22 17.50
CA ILE A 351 17.46 -6.83 17.90
C ILE A 351 18.50 -6.44 18.95
N VAL A 352 19.35 -5.47 18.65
CA VAL A 352 20.29 -4.90 19.59
C VAL A 352 19.76 -3.56 20.08
N THR A 353 19.54 -3.43 21.37
CA THR A 353 19.13 -2.15 22.00
C THR A 353 20.37 -1.39 22.49
N ARG A 354 20.54 -0.16 22.05
CA ARG A 354 21.51 0.78 22.61
C ARG A 354 20.79 2.10 22.85
N ASN A 355 20.82 2.59 24.09
CA ASN A 355 20.24 3.87 24.52
C ASN A 355 18.74 4.07 24.17
N GLY A 356 17.89 3.05 24.43
CA GLY A 356 16.43 3.19 24.28
C GLY A 356 15.90 3.21 22.84
N SER A 357 16.74 3.03 21.85
CA SER A 357 16.37 2.89 20.44
C SER A 357 16.57 1.45 19.98
N CYS A 358 15.58 0.89 19.27
CA CYS A 358 15.70 -0.44 18.66
C CYS A 358 16.32 -0.29 17.26
N ILE A 359 17.42 -0.98 16.99
CA ILE A 359 18.02 -1.07 15.66
C ILE A 359 17.83 -2.50 15.18
N ALA A 360 17.09 -2.67 14.09
CA ALA A 360 17.03 -3.95 13.40
C ALA A 360 18.28 -4.08 12.49
N VAL A 361 19.08 -5.12 12.72
CA VAL A 361 20.20 -5.47 11.86
C VAL A 361 19.79 -6.74 11.12
N THR A 362 19.62 -6.63 9.80
CA THR A 362 19.48 -7.78 8.88
C THR A 362 20.82 -8.37 8.56
#